data_7f98a96e2518b6b813f9c5708dcc1312
#
_entry.id   7f98a96e2518b6b813f9c5708dcc1312
#
_cell.length_a   1.000
_cell.length_b   1.000
_cell.length_c   1.000
_cell.angle_alpha   90.00
_cell.angle_beta   90.00
_cell.angle_gamma   90.00
#
_symmetry.space_group_name_H-M   'P 1'
#
loop_
_entity.id
_entity.type
_entity.pdbx_description
1 polymer ?
#
loop_
_entity_poly.entity_id
_entity_poly.type
_entity_poly.pdbx_seq_one_letter_code
_entity_poly.pdbx_strand_id
1 'polypeptide(L)'
;MKKINFHTHTNRCRHADGIAADYVQSALSAGVTQLGFSDHAPFPDYDFGMRMPYCELSEYIEDINALTVQYRTDIILWKGLEIEYLPEYRDYYEALLTRSGMDYLLMGEHFYKNASGKTTNYTDALSTDEFPVYAQNVADGMKTGLFLAVAHPDIYMADNFVWDDNCKKAADIIIDTAVTTGTVLEYNANGFRREKKFYPDGTRYQYPHPSRRP
;
A
#
# COMPACT_ATOMS: atom_id res chain seq x y z
N MET A 1 4.39 22.56 9.90
CA MET A 1 4.25 21.57 8.79
C MET A 1 2.89 20.92 8.95
N LYS A 2 2.07 20.81 7.88
CA LYS A 2 0.80 20.10 7.94
C LYS A 2 1.09 18.60 8.11
N LYS A 3 0.46 17.94 9.07
CA LYS A 3 0.52 16.48 9.22
C LYS A 3 -0.56 15.86 8.36
N ILE A 4 -0.17 14.94 7.49
CA ILE A 4 -1.06 14.21 6.59
C ILE A 4 -0.77 12.71 6.71
N ASN A 5 -1.78 11.87 6.54
CA ASN A 5 -1.65 10.43 6.46
C ASN A 5 -2.65 9.87 5.43
N PHE A 6 -2.17 9.09 4.47
CA PHE A 6 -2.98 8.47 3.42
C PHE A 6 -2.96 6.94 3.47
N HIS A 7 -2.32 6.34 4.49
CA HIS A 7 -2.25 4.90 4.64
C HIS A 7 -2.76 4.51 6.04
N THR A 8 -4.08 4.24 6.13
CA THR A 8 -4.78 3.96 7.39
C THR A 8 -5.74 2.80 7.19
N HIS A 9 -5.58 1.76 8.01
CA HIS A 9 -6.46 0.60 8.06
C HIS A 9 -7.37 0.64 9.28
N THR A 10 -8.58 0.12 9.14
CA THR A 10 -9.55 -0.07 10.22
C THR A 10 -9.73 -1.56 10.51
N ASN A 11 -10.63 -1.88 11.44
CA ASN A 11 -11.00 -3.27 11.75
C ASN A 11 -11.55 -4.06 10.54
N ARG A 12 -11.95 -3.38 9.44
CA ARG A 12 -12.39 -4.02 8.20
C ARG A 12 -11.30 -4.85 7.53
N CYS A 13 -10.02 -4.50 7.76
CA CYS A 13 -8.88 -5.28 7.28
C CYS A 13 -8.54 -6.50 8.14
N ARG A 14 -9.26 -6.72 9.26
CA ARG A 14 -9.06 -7.87 10.18
C ARG A 14 -7.66 -8.01 10.79
N HIS A 15 -6.80 -6.99 10.65
CA HIS A 15 -5.47 -6.91 11.25
C HIS A 15 -5.23 -5.57 11.96
N ALA A 16 -6.24 -4.70 11.99
CA ALA A 16 -6.25 -3.45 12.76
C ALA A 16 -7.46 -3.43 13.69
N ASP A 17 -7.37 -2.67 14.76
CA ASP A 17 -8.44 -2.48 15.73
C ASP A 17 -9.11 -1.11 15.52
N GLY A 18 -10.38 -1.00 15.90
CA GLY A 18 -11.13 0.26 15.88
C GLY A 18 -11.82 0.54 14.54
N ILE A 19 -12.86 1.33 14.62
CA ILE A 19 -13.66 1.78 13.47
C ILE A 19 -13.11 3.10 12.91
N ALA A 20 -13.55 3.49 11.73
CA ALA A 20 -13.06 4.70 11.06
C ALA A 20 -13.18 5.97 11.94
N ALA A 21 -14.25 6.09 12.76
CA ALA A 21 -14.43 7.21 13.67
C ALA A 21 -13.32 7.30 14.74
N ASP A 22 -12.80 6.17 15.23
CA ASP A 22 -11.73 6.14 16.24
C ASP A 22 -10.41 6.70 15.64
N TYR A 23 -10.16 6.41 14.36
CA TYR A 23 -9.01 6.94 13.64
C TYR A 23 -9.11 8.43 13.38
N VAL A 24 -10.32 8.95 13.08
CA VAL A 24 -10.54 10.41 12.98
C VAL A 24 -10.22 11.09 14.30
N GLN A 25 -10.72 10.57 15.44
CA GLN A 25 -10.45 11.13 16.78
C GLN A 25 -8.94 11.11 17.11
N SER A 26 -8.29 10.00 16.81
CA SER A 26 -6.83 9.84 17.01
C SER A 26 -6.04 10.82 16.13
N ALA A 27 -6.44 10.99 14.88
CA ALA A 27 -5.83 11.91 13.93
C ALA A 27 -5.96 13.37 14.40
N LEU A 28 -7.15 13.78 14.84
CA LEU A 28 -7.41 15.11 15.41
C LEU A 28 -6.53 15.35 16.64
N SER A 29 -6.49 14.39 17.55
CA SER A 29 -5.67 14.45 18.77
C SER A 29 -4.17 14.57 18.47
N ALA A 30 -3.71 13.95 17.36
CA ALA A 30 -2.32 14.02 16.89
C ALA A 30 -2.02 15.28 16.07
N GLY A 31 -3.01 16.13 15.79
CA GLY A 31 -2.88 17.34 14.96
C GLY A 31 -2.70 17.02 13.48
N VAL A 32 -3.24 15.89 13.01
CA VAL A 32 -3.34 15.54 11.58
C VAL A 32 -4.42 16.42 10.95
N THR A 33 -4.13 16.97 9.79
CA THR A 33 -5.02 17.89 9.07
C THR A 33 -5.70 17.25 7.86
N GLN A 34 -5.15 16.14 7.37
CA GLN A 34 -5.72 15.34 6.30
C GLN A 34 -5.49 13.86 6.60
N LEU A 35 -6.57 13.09 6.61
CA LEU A 35 -6.55 11.65 6.86
C LEU A 35 -7.20 10.92 5.68
N GLY A 36 -6.46 10.00 5.07
CA GLY A 36 -6.96 9.09 4.06
C GLY A 36 -7.16 7.70 4.64
N PHE A 37 -8.33 7.12 4.40
CA PHE A 37 -8.60 5.71 4.68
C PHE A 37 -8.15 4.87 3.49
N SER A 38 -7.53 3.75 3.75
CA SER A 38 -6.99 2.85 2.72
C SER A 38 -7.08 1.39 3.16
N ASP A 39 -8.24 0.98 3.66
CA ASP A 39 -8.46 -0.42 3.98
C ASP A 39 -8.19 -1.31 2.76
N HIS A 40 -7.75 -2.55 2.98
CA HIS A 40 -7.51 -3.48 1.89
C HIS A 40 -8.78 -3.69 1.06
N ALA A 41 -8.67 -3.39 -0.23
CA ALA A 41 -9.78 -3.47 -1.16
C ALA A 41 -10.29 -4.92 -1.30
N PRO A 42 -11.61 -5.14 -1.26
CA PRO A 42 -12.15 -6.41 -1.67
C PRO A 42 -12.12 -6.54 -3.18
N PHE A 43 -11.99 -7.78 -3.68
CA PHE A 43 -12.18 -8.08 -5.09
C PHE A 43 -13.56 -8.71 -5.32
N PRO A 44 -14.20 -8.49 -6.49
CA PRO A 44 -15.59 -8.93 -6.72
C PRO A 44 -15.76 -10.44 -6.77
N ASP A 45 -14.72 -11.18 -7.12
CA ASP A 45 -14.77 -12.61 -7.43
C ASP A 45 -13.70 -13.43 -6.70
N TYR A 46 -12.84 -12.79 -5.88
CA TYR A 46 -11.79 -13.48 -5.15
C TYR A 46 -11.54 -12.88 -3.77
N ASP A 47 -11.39 -13.73 -2.75
CA ASP A 47 -11.00 -13.32 -1.39
C ASP A 47 -9.51 -13.65 -1.14
N PHE A 48 -8.68 -12.60 -1.14
CA PHE A 48 -7.27 -12.71 -0.80
C PHE A 48 -7.02 -12.76 0.72
N GLY A 49 -8.07 -12.75 1.54
CA GLY A 49 -7.97 -12.70 3.00
C GLY A 49 -7.61 -11.32 3.55
N MET A 50 -7.71 -11.17 4.87
CA MET A 50 -7.34 -9.96 5.63
C MET A 50 -7.87 -8.64 5.04
N ARG A 51 -9.09 -8.67 4.51
CA ARG A 51 -9.81 -7.54 3.92
C ARG A 51 -11.30 -7.65 4.17
N MET A 52 -12.03 -6.57 3.93
CA MET A 52 -13.49 -6.61 3.97
C MET A 52 -14.05 -7.52 2.87
N PRO A 53 -15.18 -8.22 3.09
CA PRO A 53 -15.92 -8.85 2.02
C PRO A 53 -16.40 -7.83 0.98
N TYR A 54 -16.51 -8.24 -0.29
CA TYR A 54 -16.94 -7.34 -1.37
C TYR A 54 -18.30 -6.69 -1.11
N CYS A 55 -19.22 -7.40 -0.47
CA CYS A 55 -20.54 -6.87 -0.11
C CYS A 55 -20.51 -5.73 0.94
N GLU A 56 -19.40 -5.55 1.66
CA GLU A 56 -19.23 -4.45 2.63
C GLU A 56 -18.65 -3.19 2.02
N LEU A 57 -18.26 -3.19 0.75
CA LEU A 57 -17.63 -2.05 0.09
C LEU A 57 -18.55 -0.80 0.08
N SER A 58 -19.85 -0.98 -0.14
CA SER A 58 -20.80 0.14 -0.11
C SER A 58 -20.92 0.74 1.29
N GLU A 59 -20.98 -0.10 2.33
CA GLU A 59 -21.02 0.36 3.71
C GLU A 59 -19.75 1.12 4.12
N TYR A 60 -18.58 0.62 3.71
CA TYR A 60 -17.30 1.33 3.88
C TYR A 60 -17.33 2.74 3.28
N ILE A 61 -17.86 2.85 2.06
CA ILE A 61 -18.00 4.14 1.37
C ILE A 61 -18.94 5.08 2.13
N GLU A 62 -20.07 4.57 2.58
CA GLU A 62 -21.09 5.33 3.32
C GLU A 62 -20.56 5.82 4.67
N ASP A 63 -19.84 4.98 5.41
CA ASP A 63 -19.21 5.33 6.68
C ASP A 63 -18.25 6.51 6.54
N ILE A 64 -17.35 6.47 5.54
CA ILE A 64 -16.39 7.56 5.34
C ILE A 64 -17.10 8.83 4.85
N ASN A 65 -18.10 8.72 3.98
CA ASN A 65 -18.89 9.86 3.55
C ASN A 65 -19.61 10.54 4.73
N ALA A 66 -20.20 9.76 5.66
CA ALA A 66 -20.83 10.28 6.85
C ALA A 66 -19.83 11.02 7.76
N LEU A 67 -18.65 10.43 7.99
CA LEU A 67 -17.57 11.07 8.76
C LEU A 67 -17.06 12.35 8.07
N THR A 68 -16.94 12.35 6.74
CA THR A 68 -16.53 13.53 5.97
C THR A 68 -17.49 14.71 6.20
N VAL A 69 -18.80 14.45 6.22
CA VAL A 69 -19.82 15.47 6.53
C VAL A 69 -19.72 15.92 7.99
N GLN A 70 -19.57 14.97 8.92
CA GLN A 70 -19.52 15.23 10.36
C GLN A 70 -18.32 16.09 10.74
N TYR A 71 -17.14 15.83 10.18
CA TYR A 71 -15.87 16.46 10.55
C TYR A 71 -15.37 17.50 9.53
N ARG A 72 -16.23 17.98 8.63
CA ARG A 72 -15.88 18.85 7.51
C ARG A 72 -15.14 20.15 7.88
N THR A 73 -15.29 20.63 9.13
CA THR A 73 -14.64 21.83 9.64
C THR A 73 -13.33 21.57 10.38
N ASP A 74 -13.06 20.32 10.76
CA ASP A 74 -12.01 19.94 11.68
C ASP A 74 -10.83 19.26 10.96
N ILE A 75 -11.12 18.40 9.99
CA ILE A 75 -10.13 17.60 9.26
C ILE A 75 -10.63 17.29 7.84
N ILE A 76 -9.72 17.21 6.88
CA ILE A 76 -10.04 16.72 5.55
C ILE A 76 -9.92 15.19 5.55
N LEU A 77 -11.00 14.51 5.20
CA LEU A 77 -11.00 13.05 5.05
C LEU A 77 -10.99 12.68 3.56
N TRP A 78 -10.18 11.68 3.23
CA TRP A 78 -10.05 11.12 1.89
C TRP A 78 -10.43 9.65 1.91
N LYS A 79 -11.19 9.23 0.92
CA LYS A 79 -11.69 7.88 0.78
C LYS A 79 -10.87 7.14 -0.27
N GLY A 80 -10.06 6.20 0.16
CA GLY A 80 -9.22 5.38 -0.71
C GLY A 80 -9.31 3.91 -0.35
N LEU A 81 -8.51 3.12 -1.03
CA LEU A 81 -8.30 1.71 -0.78
C LEU A 81 -6.83 1.36 -1.05
N GLU A 82 -6.28 0.44 -0.27
CA GLU A 82 -5.03 -0.23 -0.64
C GLU A 82 -5.36 -1.51 -1.42
N ILE A 83 -4.77 -1.66 -2.60
CA ILE A 83 -5.13 -2.73 -3.54
C ILE A 83 -3.92 -3.19 -4.34
N GLU A 84 -3.84 -4.48 -4.60
CA GLU A 84 -2.85 -5.08 -5.48
C GLU A 84 -3.10 -4.70 -6.94
N TYR A 85 -2.04 -4.62 -7.75
CA TYR A 85 -2.17 -4.48 -9.18
C TYR A 85 -2.18 -5.85 -9.86
N LEU A 86 -3.36 -6.26 -10.32
CA LEU A 86 -3.56 -7.44 -11.15
C LEU A 86 -4.18 -6.98 -12.47
N PRO A 87 -3.53 -7.17 -13.63
CA PRO A 87 -3.95 -6.57 -14.90
C PRO A 87 -5.39 -6.87 -15.29
N GLU A 88 -5.91 -8.04 -14.92
CA GLU A 88 -7.28 -8.49 -15.18
C GLU A 88 -8.36 -7.66 -14.47
N TYR A 89 -8.00 -6.89 -13.43
CA TYR A 89 -8.93 -6.03 -12.68
C TYR A 89 -8.86 -4.56 -13.06
N ARG A 90 -8.24 -4.21 -14.19
CA ARG A 90 -8.11 -2.81 -14.60
C ARG A 90 -9.45 -2.06 -14.61
N ASP A 91 -10.48 -2.65 -15.22
CA ASP A 91 -11.82 -2.04 -15.28
C ASP A 91 -12.44 -1.84 -13.89
N TYR A 92 -12.08 -2.70 -12.94
CA TYR A 92 -12.51 -2.58 -11.55
C TYR A 92 -11.84 -1.38 -10.88
N TYR A 93 -10.54 -1.17 -11.04
CA TYR A 93 -9.85 0.00 -10.48
C TYR A 93 -10.41 1.31 -11.04
N GLU A 94 -10.65 1.36 -12.35
CA GLU A 94 -11.28 2.51 -12.99
C GLU A 94 -12.71 2.74 -12.45
N ALA A 95 -13.47 1.68 -12.20
CA ALA A 95 -14.80 1.78 -11.62
C ALA A 95 -14.77 2.28 -10.15
N LEU A 96 -13.80 1.86 -9.35
CA LEU A 96 -13.62 2.36 -7.99
C LEU A 96 -13.41 3.87 -8.00
N LEU A 97 -12.56 4.39 -8.86
CA LEU A 97 -12.26 5.82 -8.95
C LEU A 97 -13.41 6.64 -9.56
N THR A 98 -14.10 6.11 -10.60
CA THR A 98 -15.06 6.89 -11.37
C THR A 98 -16.51 6.72 -10.94
N ARG A 99 -16.90 5.50 -10.48
CA ARG A 99 -18.29 5.16 -10.16
C ARG A 99 -18.54 5.03 -8.66
N SER A 100 -17.58 4.47 -7.92
CA SER A 100 -17.71 4.32 -6.46
C SER A 100 -17.26 5.56 -5.71
N GLY A 101 -16.68 6.55 -6.40
CA GLY A 101 -16.27 7.82 -5.83
C GLY A 101 -15.12 7.68 -4.83
N MET A 102 -14.19 6.74 -5.06
CA MET A 102 -12.92 6.73 -4.34
C MET A 102 -12.08 7.93 -4.78
N ASP A 103 -11.46 8.60 -3.82
CA ASP A 103 -10.59 9.73 -4.08
C ASP A 103 -9.22 9.27 -4.60
N TYR A 104 -8.76 8.08 -4.18
CA TYR A 104 -7.46 7.53 -4.56
C TYR A 104 -7.39 6.01 -4.35
N LEU A 105 -6.39 5.39 -4.98
CA LEU A 105 -5.94 4.02 -4.70
C LEU A 105 -4.46 4.07 -4.30
N LEU A 106 -4.09 3.30 -3.27
CA LEU A 106 -2.70 2.96 -2.97
C LEU A 106 -2.41 1.58 -3.54
N MET A 107 -1.27 1.41 -4.18
CA MET A 107 -0.85 0.09 -4.62
C MET A 107 -0.07 -0.60 -3.53
N GLY A 108 -0.69 -1.59 -2.87
CA GLY A 108 -0.07 -2.50 -1.92
C GLY A 108 0.08 -3.87 -2.55
N GLU A 109 1.26 -4.18 -3.09
CA GLU A 109 1.46 -5.39 -3.88
C GLU A 109 1.75 -6.60 -2.98
N HIS A 110 0.72 -7.08 -2.25
CA HIS A 110 0.81 -8.27 -1.42
C HIS A 110 0.71 -9.55 -2.24
N PHE A 111 -0.02 -9.49 -3.36
CA PHE A 111 -0.18 -10.56 -4.33
C PHE A 111 0.20 -10.03 -5.72
N TYR A 112 0.95 -10.80 -6.47
CA TYR A 112 1.45 -10.42 -7.80
C TYR A 112 1.43 -11.61 -8.74
N LYS A 113 1.60 -11.39 -10.05
CA LYS A 113 1.77 -12.45 -11.04
C LYS A 113 3.23 -12.89 -11.07
N ASN A 114 3.50 -14.15 -10.68
CA ASN A 114 4.83 -14.72 -10.79
C ASN A 114 5.22 -15.00 -12.26
N ALA A 115 6.44 -15.49 -12.48
CA ALA A 115 6.96 -15.76 -13.83
C ALA A 115 6.12 -16.75 -14.64
N SER A 116 5.30 -17.60 -14.00
CA SER A 116 4.35 -18.51 -14.67
C SER A 116 2.98 -17.88 -14.94
N GLY A 117 2.75 -16.63 -14.54
CA GLY A 117 1.48 -15.93 -14.64
C GLY A 117 0.46 -16.30 -13.56
N LYS A 118 0.87 -17.08 -12.56
CA LYS A 118 0.02 -17.42 -11.41
C LYS A 118 0.07 -16.29 -10.38
N THR A 119 -1.07 -15.94 -9.79
CA THR A 119 -1.13 -15.04 -8.63
C THR A 119 -0.54 -15.74 -7.42
N THR A 120 0.41 -15.09 -6.75
CA THR A 120 1.13 -15.59 -5.59
C THR A 120 1.31 -14.46 -4.56
N ASN A 121 1.48 -14.82 -3.29
CA ASN A 121 1.80 -13.85 -2.24
C ASN A 121 3.31 -13.55 -2.25
N TYR A 122 3.70 -12.34 -1.87
CA TYR A 122 5.12 -11.97 -1.76
C TYR A 122 5.90 -12.86 -0.77
N THR A 123 5.21 -13.42 0.23
CA THR A 123 5.81 -14.35 1.21
C THR A 123 6.04 -15.76 0.66
N ASP A 124 5.50 -16.09 -0.49
CA ASP A 124 5.68 -17.41 -1.14
C ASP A 124 7.01 -17.48 -1.91
N ALA A 125 7.74 -16.38 -2.04
CA ALA A 125 9.02 -16.34 -2.74
C ALA A 125 10.03 -17.28 -2.05
N LEU A 126 10.59 -18.23 -2.82
CA LEU A 126 11.57 -19.18 -2.33
C LEU A 126 13.03 -18.69 -2.52
N SER A 127 13.23 -17.72 -3.40
CA SER A 127 14.53 -17.10 -3.68
C SER A 127 14.35 -15.66 -4.15
N THR A 128 15.44 -14.92 -4.18
CA THR A 128 15.47 -13.54 -4.70
C THR A 128 15.22 -13.46 -6.21
N ASP A 129 15.24 -14.58 -6.95
CA ASP A 129 14.92 -14.62 -8.39
C ASP A 129 13.52 -14.12 -8.71
N GLU A 130 12.59 -14.22 -7.75
CA GLU A 130 11.21 -13.72 -7.88
C GLU A 130 11.12 -12.18 -7.76
N PHE A 131 12.10 -11.52 -7.13
CA PHE A 131 12.02 -10.09 -6.82
C PHE A 131 11.97 -9.17 -8.04
N PRO A 132 12.75 -9.40 -9.13
CA PRO A 132 12.59 -8.64 -10.36
C PRO A 132 11.19 -8.81 -11.00
N VAL A 133 10.57 -9.99 -10.85
CA VAL A 133 9.20 -10.25 -11.34
C VAL A 133 8.19 -9.45 -10.52
N TYR A 134 8.29 -9.49 -9.19
CA TYR A 134 7.51 -8.65 -8.29
C TYR A 134 7.63 -7.16 -8.69
N ALA A 135 8.87 -6.68 -8.81
CA ALA A 135 9.14 -5.29 -9.16
C ALA A 135 8.54 -4.88 -10.52
N GLN A 136 8.52 -5.82 -11.48
CA GLN A 136 7.88 -5.58 -12.78
C GLN A 136 6.36 -5.41 -12.65
N ASN A 137 5.69 -6.21 -11.79
CA ASN A 137 4.25 -6.04 -11.51
C ASN A 137 3.99 -4.64 -10.91
N VAL A 138 4.79 -4.23 -9.91
CA VAL A 138 4.70 -2.88 -9.32
C VAL A 138 4.92 -1.80 -10.39
N ALA A 139 5.93 -1.96 -11.24
CA ALA A 139 6.22 -1.02 -12.33
C ALA A 139 5.07 -0.92 -13.34
N ASP A 140 4.45 -2.03 -13.69
CA ASP A 140 3.32 -2.05 -14.63
C ASP A 140 2.08 -1.39 -14.01
N GLY A 141 1.85 -1.59 -12.71
CA GLY A 141 0.82 -0.85 -11.96
C GLY A 141 1.05 0.67 -11.98
N MET A 142 2.28 1.12 -11.69
CA MET A 142 2.63 2.54 -11.73
C MET A 142 2.37 3.18 -13.09
N LYS A 143 2.70 2.48 -14.19
CA LYS A 143 2.49 2.96 -15.57
C LYS A 143 1.02 3.18 -15.92
N THR A 144 0.08 2.57 -15.19
CA THR A 144 -1.36 2.79 -15.42
C THR A 144 -1.82 4.20 -15.06
N GLY A 145 -1.14 4.87 -14.14
CA GLY A 145 -1.53 6.15 -13.58
C GLY A 145 -2.77 6.10 -12.67
N LEU A 146 -3.23 4.91 -12.28
CA LEU A 146 -4.42 4.72 -11.43
C LEU A 146 -4.12 4.85 -9.94
N PHE A 147 -2.85 4.76 -9.54
CA PHE A 147 -2.45 4.73 -8.13
C PHE A 147 -1.78 6.04 -7.72
N LEU A 148 -2.21 6.58 -6.58
CA LEU A 148 -1.60 7.76 -5.96
C LEU A 148 -0.15 7.51 -5.54
N ALA A 149 0.08 6.34 -4.95
CA ALA A 149 1.39 5.95 -4.44
C ALA A 149 1.50 4.42 -4.38
N VAL A 150 2.74 3.94 -4.25
CA VAL A 150 3.05 2.56 -3.90
C VAL A 150 3.31 2.49 -2.40
N ALA A 151 2.49 1.72 -1.70
CA ALA A 151 2.64 1.40 -0.29
C ALA A 151 3.81 0.41 -0.11
N HIS A 152 4.58 0.56 0.98
CA HIS A 152 5.69 -0.35 1.34
C HIS A 152 6.37 -1.02 0.12
N PRO A 153 6.95 -0.25 -0.83
CA PRO A 153 7.45 -0.77 -2.10
C PRO A 153 8.54 -1.84 -1.95
N ASP A 154 9.06 -2.01 -0.75
CA ASP A 154 10.10 -2.95 -0.36
C ASP A 154 9.58 -4.17 0.41
N ILE A 155 8.27 -4.43 0.39
CA ILE A 155 7.66 -5.53 1.16
C ILE A 155 8.20 -6.90 0.73
N TYR A 156 8.66 -7.06 -0.51
CA TYR A 156 9.32 -8.27 -1.00
C TYR A 156 10.57 -8.65 -0.19
N MET A 157 11.15 -7.68 0.54
CA MET A 157 12.27 -7.90 1.47
C MET A 157 11.82 -8.19 2.91
N ALA A 158 10.53 -8.42 3.16
CA ALA A 158 10.02 -8.63 4.52
C ALA A 158 10.53 -9.90 5.18
N ASP A 159 10.85 -10.92 4.39
CA ASP A 159 11.47 -12.17 4.84
C ASP A 159 13.00 -12.06 4.94
N ASN A 160 13.63 -13.10 5.50
CA ASN A 160 15.06 -13.11 5.82
C ASN A 160 15.95 -13.39 4.59
N PHE A 161 15.71 -12.71 3.47
CA PHE A 161 16.60 -12.79 2.31
C PHE A 161 17.84 -11.93 2.50
N VAL A 162 18.98 -12.45 2.05
CA VAL A 162 20.21 -11.67 1.96
C VAL A 162 20.15 -10.79 0.72
N TRP A 163 20.52 -9.53 0.86
CA TRP A 163 20.56 -8.60 -0.27
C TRP A 163 21.58 -9.06 -1.32
N ASP A 164 21.15 -9.14 -2.57
CA ASP A 164 21.94 -9.55 -3.73
C ASP A 164 21.62 -8.71 -4.99
N ASP A 165 22.12 -9.13 -6.15
CA ASP A 165 21.89 -8.43 -7.41
C ASP A 165 20.42 -8.43 -7.84
N ASN A 166 19.63 -9.45 -7.49
CA ASN A 166 18.20 -9.50 -7.77
C ASN A 166 17.44 -8.48 -6.92
N CYS A 167 17.81 -8.34 -5.65
CA CYS A 167 17.26 -7.30 -4.77
C CYS A 167 17.54 -5.91 -5.33
N LYS A 168 18.80 -5.67 -5.76
CA LYS A 168 19.18 -4.41 -6.39
C LYS A 168 18.38 -4.15 -7.66
N LYS A 169 18.28 -5.14 -8.54
CA LYS A 169 17.52 -5.04 -9.78
C LYS A 169 16.05 -4.72 -9.53
N ALA A 170 15.43 -5.35 -8.54
CA ALA A 170 14.06 -5.06 -8.16
C ALA A 170 13.90 -3.61 -7.68
N ALA A 171 14.80 -3.16 -6.81
CA ALA A 171 14.80 -1.77 -6.33
C ALA A 171 14.98 -0.77 -7.47
N ASP A 172 15.93 -1.02 -8.39
CA ASP A 172 16.18 -0.15 -9.56
C ASP A 172 14.93 -0.06 -10.44
N ILE A 173 14.24 -1.18 -10.74
CA ILE A 173 13.02 -1.21 -11.55
C ILE A 173 11.93 -0.32 -10.91
N ILE A 174 11.71 -0.46 -9.60
CA ILE A 174 10.68 0.30 -8.87
C ILE A 174 11.03 1.79 -8.86
N ILE A 175 12.27 2.14 -8.50
CA ILE A 175 12.72 3.53 -8.38
C ILE A 175 12.71 4.23 -9.75
N ASP A 176 13.27 3.63 -10.77
CA ASP A 176 13.34 4.22 -12.11
C ASP A 176 11.94 4.42 -12.71
N THR A 177 11.04 3.46 -12.46
CA THR A 177 9.64 3.60 -12.89
C THR A 177 8.93 4.71 -12.14
N ALA A 178 9.12 4.80 -10.82
CA ALA A 178 8.54 5.87 -10.02
C ALA A 178 9.02 7.25 -10.46
N VAL A 179 10.32 7.40 -10.76
CA VAL A 179 10.87 8.65 -11.31
C VAL A 179 10.24 8.98 -12.66
N THR A 180 10.09 7.99 -13.54
CA THR A 180 9.56 8.20 -14.90
C THR A 180 8.08 8.52 -14.91
N THR A 181 7.28 7.88 -14.05
CA THR A 181 5.83 8.05 -13.96
C THR A 181 5.41 9.19 -13.03
N GLY A 182 6.31 9.65 -12.15
CA GLY A 182 5.98 10.59 -11.08
C GLY A 182 5.21 9.97 -9.93
N THR A 183 5.13 8.63 -9.85
CA THR A 183 4.43 7.92 -8.76
C THR A 183 5.18 8.07 -7.45
N VAL A 184 4.46 8.35 -6.37
CA VAL A 184 5.05 8.46 -5.03
C VAL A 184 5.35 7.07 -4.47
N LEU A 185 6.51 6.89 -3.87
CA LEU A 185 6.85 5.70 -3.09
C LEU A 185 6.73 5.98 -1.60
N GLU A 186 6.02 5.11 -0.88
CA GLU A 186 5.91 5.24 0.56
C GLU A 186 7.23 4.87 1.25
N TYR A 187 7.61 5.67 2.23
CA TYR A 187 8.61 5.30 3.22
C TYR A 187 7.91 4.70 4.44
N ASN A 188 7.76 3.38 4.46
CA ASN A 188 6.91 2.71 5.45
C ASN A 188 7.62 2.50 6.79
N ALA A 189 6.99 2.97 7.89
CA ALA A 189 7.54 2.87 9.24
C ALA A 189 7.62 1.43 9.78
N ASN A 190 6.77 0.52 9.31
CA ASN A 190 6.80 -0.90 9.71
C ASN A 190 8.03 -1.60 9.13
N GLY A 191 8.39 -1.34 7.88
CA GLY A 191 9.63 -1.83 7.30
C GLY A 191 10.85 -1.37 8.11
N PHE A 192 10.78 -0.17 8.65
CA PHE A 192 11.80 0.41 9.51
C PHE A 192 11.90 -0.27 10.89
N ARG A 193 10.75 -0.63 11.48
CA ARG A 193 10.66 -1.28 12.81
C ARG A 193 11.02 -2.77 12.76
N ARG A 194 10.85 -3.42 11.61
CA ARG A 194 11.23 -4.82 11.44
C ARG A 194 12.75 -4.90 11.33
N GLU A 195 13.40 -5.32 12.42
CA GLU A 195 14.88 -5.47 12.52
C GLU A 195 15.47 -6.57 11.62
N LYS A 196 14.83 -6.97 10.54
CA LYS A 196 15.13 -8.18 9.79
C LYS A 196 15.75 -7.95 8.41
N LYS A 197 16.08 -6.72 8.04
CA LYS A 197 16.68 -6.43 6.74
C LYS A 197 18.20 -6.34 6.85
N PHE A 198 18.90 -7.05 5.98
CA PHE A 198 20.36 -7.14 5.96
C PHE A 198 20.93 -6.53 4.69
N TYR A 199 22.03 -5.81 4.82
CA TYR A 199 22.85 -5.40 3.69
C TYR A 199 23.75 -6.56 3.21
N PRO A 200 24.32 -6.48 1.97
CA PRO A 200 25.21 -7.52 1.43
C PRO A 200 26.45 -7.81 2.27
N ASP A 201 26.87 -6.85 3.09
CA ASP A 201 28.01 -6.98 4.01
C ASP A 201 27.65 -7.65 5.35
N GLY A 202 26.41 -8.14 5.50
CA GLY A 202 25.92 -8.75 6.73
C GLY A 202 25.44 -7.75 7.78
N THR A 203 25.50 -6.44 7.48
CA THR A 203 24.88 -5.43 8.32
C THR A 203 23.36 -5.43 8.11
N ARG A 204 22.62 -5.09 9.17
CA ARG A 204 21.17 -4.97 9.04
C ARG A 204 20.79 -3.80 8.15
N TYR A 205 19.93 -4.04 7.18
CA TYR A 205 19.33 -2.97 6.42
C TYR A 205 18.58 -2.04 7.37
N GLN A 206 19.03 -0.83 7.48
CA GLN A 206 18.30 0.25 8.13
C GLN A 206 17.90 1.23 7.03
N TYR A 207 16.61 1.47 6.88
CA TYR A 207 16.19 2.63 6.12
C TYR A 207 16.97 3.85 6.63
N PRO A 208 17.48 4.73 5.75
CA PRO A 208 18.17 5.92 6.19
C PRO A 208 17.22 6.74 7.07
N HIS A 209 17.44 6.67 8.38
CA HIS A 209 16.66 7.44 9.35
C HIS A 209 17.10 8.90 9.24
N PRO A 210 16.17 9.88 9.12
CA PRO A 210 16.52 11.28 9.03
C PRO A 210 17.42 11.79 10.17
N SER A 211 17.37 11.15 11.36
CA SER A 211 18.19 11.46 12.52
C SER A 211 19.52 10.72 12.59
N ARG A 212 19.82 9.81 11.63
CA ARG A 212 21.08 9.05 11.58
C ARG A 212 21.84 9.36 10.27
N ARG A 213 21.99 10.63 9.96
CA ARG A 213 23.04 11.04 9.00
C ARG A 213 24.38 10.85 9.70
N PRO A 214 25.40 10.31 9.00
CA PRO A 214 26.74 10.23 9.56
C PRO A 214 27.27 11.58 9.98
#